data_0380cbcbad6f1fc81c5fc0a693fc8141
#
_entry.id   0380cbcbad6f1fc81c5fc0a693fc8141
#
_cell.length_a   1.000
_cell.length_b   1.000
_cell.length_c   1.000
_cell.angle_alpha   90.00
_cell.angle_beta   90.00
_cell.angle_gamma   90.00
#
_symmetry.space_group_name_H-M   'P 1'
#
loop_
_entity.id
_entity.type
_entity.pdbx_description
1 polymer ?
#
loop_
_entity_poly.entity_id
_entity_poly.type
_entity_poly.pdbx_seq_one_letter_code
_entity_poly.pdbx_strand_id
1 'polypeptide(L)'
;DQVNQITEAAMRGEIDFKESFRQRVALLKGLEEEKLLRLTKQLPLTDGADLVVKTLKGLGYKIGILSGGFRFVGEYLKNKLGIDYVFANELDIKDGVVTGHVVGEIVDGEMKAELLRKLAEQENIALEQTIAVGDGANDLPMISIAGLGVAFNAKPVVREKAANAISSVGLDGLLYLIGIHDREIKQEVK
;
A
#
# COMPACT_ATOMS: atom_id res chain seq x y z
N ASP A 1 18.10 -8.70 -16.42
CA ASP A 1 17.31 -7.51 -16.19
C ASP A 1 17.72 -6.90 -14.84
N GLN A 2 18.20 -5.63 -14.86
CA GLN A 2 18.80 -4.96 -13.70
C GLN A 2 17.84 -4.88 -12.49
N VAL A 3 16.56 -4.61 -12.72
CA VAL A 3 15.55 -4.54 -11.64
C VAL A 3 15.43 -5.87 -10.91
N ASN A 4 15.44 -6.98 -11.65
CA ASN A 4 15.34 -8.32 -11.05
C ASN A 4 16.60 -8.63 -10.22
N GLN A 5 17.79 -8.29 -10.73
CA GLN A 5 19.06 -8.49 -10.00
C GLN A 5 19.09 -7.73 -8.67
N ILE A 6 18.63 -6.45 -8.64
CA ILE A 6 18.55 -5.64 -7.43
C ILE A 6 17.53 -6.25 -6.46
N THR A 7 16.38 -6.69 -6.97
CA THR A 7 15.33 -7.32 -6.14
C THR A 7 15.82 -8.62 -5.54
N GLU A 8 16.51 -9.46 -6.30
CA GLU A 8 17.07 -10.72 -5.82
C GLU A 8 18.16 -10.49 -4.77
N ALA A 9 19.05 -9.48 -4.95
CA ALA A 9 20.05 -9.12 -3.96
C ALA A 9 19.41 -8.71 -2.64
N ALA A 10 18.32 -7.93 -2.67
CA ALA A 10 17.56 -7.60 -1.48
C ALA A 10 16.90 -8.82 -0.84
N MET A 11 16.36 -9.75 -1.64
CA MET A 11 15.74 -10.99 -1.14
C MET A 11 16.77 -11.94 -0.49
N ARG A 12 18.02 -11.90 -0.94
CA ARG A 12 19.15 -12.66 -0.31
C ARG A 12 19.73 -11.94 0.91
N GLY A 13 19.27 -10.72 1.25
CA GLY A 13 19.79 -9.93 2.36
C GLY A 13 21.15 -9.26 2.10
N GLU A 14 21.61 -9.20 0.87
CA GLU A 14 22.87 -8.55 0.46
C GLU A 14 22.78 -7.03 0.54
N ILE A 15 21.59 -6.49 0.31
CA ILE A 15 21.24 -5.07 0.44
C ILE A 15 19.92 -4.94 1.19
N ASP A 16 19.74 -3.84 1.93
CA ASP A 16 18.49 -3.56 2.63
C ASP A 16 17.40 -3.02 1.68
N PHE A 17 16.18 -2.90 2.19
CA PHE A 17 15.04 -2.40 1.42
C PHE A 17 15.28 -0.98 0.87
N LYS A 18 15.84 -0.09 1.70
CA LYS A 18 16.06 1.33 1.31
C LYS A 18 17.11 1.43 0.22
N GLU A 19 18.18 0.66 0.31
CA GLU A 19 19.23 0.61 -0.73
C GLU A 19 18.70 0.01 -2.02
N SER A 20 18.00 -1.13 -1.95
CA SER A 20 17.33 -1.72 -3.10
C SER A 20 16.37 -0.74 -3.77
N PHE A 21 15.60 0.02 -2.98
CA PHE A 21 14.68 1.01 -3.52
C PHE A 21 15.44 2.15 -4.24
N ARG A 22 16.50 2.70 -3.63
CA ARG A 22 17.34 3.74 -4.27
C ARG A 22 17.94 3.28 -5.59
N GLN A 23 18.48 2.07 -5.64
CA GLN A 23 19.07 1.52 -6.86
C GLN A 23 18.03 1.36 -7.98
N ARG A 24 16.81 0.90 -7.64
CA ARG A 24 15.71 0.79 -8.62
C ARG A 24 15.24 2.16 -9.11
N VAL A 25 15.16 3.16 -8.22
CA VAL A 25 14.81 4.54 -8.59
C VAL A 25 15.88 5.17 -9.49
N ALA A 26 17.16 4.90 -9.25
CA ALA A 26 18.24 5.39 -10.11
C ALA A 26 18.09 4.94 -11.57
N LEU A 27 17.48 3.77 -11.82
CA LEU A 27 17.19 3.28 -13.18
C LEU A 27 16.10 4.10 -13.91
N LEU A 28 15.32 4.89 -13.16
CA LEU A 28 14.29 5.77 -13.75
C LEU A 28 14.84 7.13 -14.18
N LYS A 29 16.12 7.39 -13.96
CA LYS A 29 16.75 8.66 -14.34
C LYS A 29 16.53 8.97 -15.81
N GLY A 30 16.10 10.18 -16.10
CA GLY A 30 15.82 10.65 -17.47
C GLY A 30 14.42 10.34 -17.98
N LEU A 31 13.59 9.65 -17.19
CA LEU A 31 12.19 9.39 -17.55
C LEU A 31 11.34 10.65 -17.35
N GLU A 32 10.51 10.97 -18.33
CA GLU A 32 9.59 12.10 -18.28
C GLU A 32 8.44 11.82 -17.29
N GLU A 33 8.15 12.79 -16.43
CA GLU A 33 7.03 12.73 -15.46
C GLU A 33 5.70 12.42 -16.14
N GLU A 34 5.42 13.04 -17.28
CA GLU A 34 4.19 12.83 -18.03
C GLU A 34 3.98 11.36 -18.42
N LYS A 35 5.07 10.64 -18.76
CA LYS A 35 5.00 9.20 -19.06
C LYS A 35 4.61 8.39 -17.83
N LEU A 36 5.16 8.73 -16.65
CA LEU A 36 4.80 8.08 -15.40
C LEU A 36 3.33 8.28 -15.05
N LEU A 37 2.83 9.51 -15.15
CA LEU A 37 1.43 9.84 -14.88
C LEU A 37 0.48 9.14 -15.86
N ARG A 38 0.88 9.02 -17.13
CA ARG A 38 0.08 8.31 -18.14
C ARG A 38 0.00 6.80 -17.85
N LEU A 39 1.13 6.18 -17.49
CA LEU A 39 1.19 4.77 -17.11
C LEU A 39 0.34 4.49 -15.86
N THR A 40 0.37 5.38 -14.87
CA THR A 40 -0.43 5.26 -13.65
C THR A 40 -1.91 5.12 -13.95
N LYS A 41 -2.44 5.87 -14.91
CA LYS A 41 -3.85 5.82 -15.30
C LYS A 41 -4.26 4.48 -15.95
N GLN A 42 -3.30 3.69 -16.40
CA GLN A 42 -3.52 2.38 -17.04
C GLN A 42 -3.39 1.22 -16.05
N LEU A 43 -2.96 1.47 -14.80
CA LEU A 43 -2.83 0.43 -13.80
C LEU A 43 -4.21 -0.14 -13.44
N PRO A 44 -4.38 -1.47 -13.49
CA PRO A 44 -5.62 -2.10 -13.03
C PRO A 44 -5.75 -1.95 -11.52
N LEU A 45 -6.97 -1.81 -11.04
CA LEU A 45 -7.26 -1.95 -9.62
C LEU A 45 -7.23 -3.43 -9.23
N THR A 46 -6.84 -3.70 -8.00
CA THR A 46 -7.06 -5.02 -7.38
C THR A 46 -8.56 -5.31 -7.34
N ASP A 47 -8.92 -6.55 -7.69
CA ASP A 47 -10.32 -6.99 -7.68
C ASP A 47 -10.97 -6.72 -6.32
N GLY A 48 -12.16 -6.11 -6.33
CA GLY A 48 -12.93 -5.76 -5.13
C GLY A 48 -12.45 -4.50 -4.38
N ALA A 49 -11.36 -3.83 -4.83
CA ALA A 49 -10.82 -2.67 -4.12
C ALA A 49 -11.79 -1.48 -4.09
N ASP A 50 -12.48 -1.20 -5.17
CA ASP A 50 -13.48 -0.13 -5.27
C ASP A 50 -14.67 -0.41 -4.34
N LEU A 51 -15.14 -1.66 -4.28
CA LEU A 51 -16.22 -2.09 -3.41
C LEU A 51 -15.83 -1.95 -1.93
N VAL A 52 -14.63 -2.41 -1.55
CA VAL A 52 -14.12 -2.27 -0.18
C VAL A 52 -14.05 -0.82 0.24
N VAL A 53 -13.41 0.03 -0.57
CA VAL A 53 -13.25 1.44 -0.23
C VAL A 53 -14.61 2.12 -0.10
N LYS A 54 -15.51 1.92 -1.06
CA LYS A 54 -16.84 2.52 -1.02
C LYS A 54 -17.64 2.08 0.22
N THR A 55 -17.66 0.77 0.51
CA THR A 55 -18.40 0.22 1.65
C THR A 55 -17.83 0.72 2.98
N LEU A 56 -16.51 0.65 3.17
CA LEU A 56 -15.88 1.10 4.41
C LEU A 56 -16.04 2.61 4.63
N LYS A 57 -15.96 3.40 3.56
CA LYS A 57 -16.21 4.86 3.64
C LYS A 57 -17.66 5.15 4.04
N GLY A 58 -18.63 4.43 3.47
CA GLY A 58 -20.06 4.54 3.86
C GLY A 58 -20.30 4.21 5.34
N LEU A 59 -19.53 3.29 5.89
CA LEU A 59 -19.56 2.93 7.31
C LEU A 59 -18.74 3.87 8.23
N GLY A 60 -18.15 4.94 7.68
CA GLY A 60 -17.41 5.94 8.45
C GLY A 60 -15.93 5.60 8.69
N TYR A 61 -15.40 4.56 8.06
CA TYR A 61 -13.97 4.26 8.14
C TYR A 61 -13.13 5.32 7.44
N LYS A 62 -11.94 5.58 7.99
CA LYS A 62 -10.86 6.31 7.33
C LYS A 62 -9.95 5.32 6.63
N ILE A 63 -9.52 5.67 5.42
CA ILE A 63 -8.73 4.78 4.58
C ILE A 63 -7.41 5.44 4.22
N GLY A 64 -6.30 4.72 4.44
CA GLY A 64 -4.95 5.17 4.12
C GLY A 64 -4.20 4.19 3.24
N ILE A 65 -3.36 4.72 2.35
CA ILE A 65 -2.34 3.98 1.61
C ILE A 65 -0.99 4.27 2.25
N LEU A 66 -0.35 3.22 2.79
CA LEU A 66 1.01 3.23 3.34
C LEU A 66 1.89 2.36 2.44
N SER A 67 2.58 2.99 1.48
CA SER A 67 3.20 2.26 0.36
C SER A 67 4.70 2.50 0.26
N GLY A 68 5.46 1.42 0.08
CA GLY A 68 6.85 1.49 -0.38
C GLY A 68 6.99 1.82 -1.88
N GLY A 69 5.89 2.05 -2.58
CA GLY A 69 5.86 2.52 -3.97
C GLY A 69 5.90 4.05 -4.08
N PHE A 70 5.36 4.59 -5.16
CA PHE A 70 5.45 6.00 -5.51
C PHE A 70 4.20 6.80 -5.13
N ARG A 71 4.41 8.02 -4.63
CA ARG A 71 3.35 8.92 -4.19
C ARG A 71 2.37 9.28 -5.29
N PHE A 72 2.81 9.51 -6.53
CA PHE A 72 1.92 9.85 -7.64
C PHE A 72 0.89 8.74 -7.94
N VAL A 73 1.25 7.46 -7.71
CA VAL A 73 0.30 6.33 -7.81
C VAL A 73 -0.73 6.40 -6.68
N GLY A 74 -0.26 6.61 -5.45
CA GLY A 74 -1.14 6.77 -4.28
C GLY A 74 -2.10 7.93 -4.42
N GLU A 75 -1.65 9.09 -4.89
CA GLU A 75 -2.49 10.27 -5.11
C GLU A 75 -3.53 10.04 -6.24
N TYR A 76 -3.14 9.34 -7.30
CA TYR A 76 -4.11 8.92 -8.32
C TYR A 76 -5.23 8.03 -7.73
N LEU A 77 -4.85 7.04 -6.91
CA LEU A 77 -5.82 6.16 -6.24
C LEU A 77 -6.67 6.92 -5.22
N LYS A 78 -6.08 7.86 -4.48
CA LYS A 78 -6.79 8.73 -3.56
C LYS A 78 -7.91 9.49 -4.26
N ASN A 79 -7.60 10.13 -5.38
CA ASN A 79 -8.58 10.88 -6.14
C ASN A 79 -9.64 9.97 -6.80
N LYS A 80 -9.23 8.80 -7.26
CA LYS A 80 -10.13 7.84 -7.93
C LYS A 80 -11.11 7.16 -6.98
N LEU A 81 -10.66 6.79 -5.76
CA LEU A 81 -11.41 5.99 -4.81
C LEU A 81 -11.90 6.78 -3.58
N GLY A 82 -11.49 8.02 -3.41
CA GLY A 82 -11.84 8.84 -2.23
C GLY A 82 -11.09 8.44 -0.97
N ILE A 83 -9.85 7.97 -1.08
CA ILE A 83 -8.97 7.58 0.04
C ILE A 83 -8.59 8.82 0.85
N ASP A 84 -8.52 8.71 2.17
CA ASP A 84 -8.28 9.85 3.06
C ASP A 84 -6.79 10.20 3.16
N TYR A 85 -5.90 9.20 3.24
CA TYR A 85 -4.47 9.38 3.50
C TYR A 85 -3.59 8.66 2.49
N VAL A 86 -2.48 9.29 2.09
CA VAL A 86 -1.45 8.66 1.25
C VAL A 86 -0.07 8.97 1.81
N PHE A 87 0.68 7.94 2.13
CA PHE A 87 2.08 7.98 2.47
C PHE A 87 2.85 7.02 1.58
N ALA A 88 3.72 7.56 0.76
CA ALA A 88 4.51 6.81 -0.21
C ALA A 88 5.75 7.61 -0.58
N ASN A 89 6.69 6.98 -1.30
CA ASN A 89 7.94 7.61 -1.66
C ASN A 89 7.75 8.63 -2.78
N GLU A 90 8.43 9.75 -2.68
CA GLU A 90 8.39 10.83 -3.65
C GLU A 90 9.65 10.81 -4.53
N LEU A 91 9.48 10.85 -5.85
CA LEU A 91 10.57 10.98 -6.80
C LEU A 91 11.06 12.44 -6.84
N ASP A 92 12.37 12.62 -6.91
CA ASP A 92 12.94 13.92 -7.24
C ASP A 92 12.79 14.18 -8.75
N ILE A 93 11.99 15.19 -9.09
CA ILE A 93 11.69 15.58 -10.48
C ILE A 93 12.17 17.01 -10.70
N LYS A 94 12.96 17.23 -11.75
CA LYS A 94 13.44 18.54 -12.16
C LYS A 94 13.11 18.76 -13.63
N ASP A 95 12.52 19.89 -13.94
CA ASP A 95 12.12 20.25 -15.31
C ASP A 95 11.28 19.16 -16.01
N GLY A 96 10.39 18.49 -15.25
CA GLY A 96 9.52 17.42 -15.75
C GLY A 96 10.23 16.08 -16.02
N VAL A 97 11.46 15.90 -15.49
CA VAL A 97 12.28 14.71 -15.69
C VAL A 97 12.73 14.14 -14.35
N VAL A 98 12.63 12.81 -14.18
CA VAL A 98 13.10 12.09 -12.99
C VAL A 98 14.62 12.18 -12.89
N THR A 99 15.14 12.62 -11.74
CA THR A 99 16.59 12.75 -11.50
C THR A 99 17.27 11.42 -11.16
N GLY A 100 16.49 10.40 -10.78
CA GLY A 100 16.99 9.12 -10.28
C GLY A 100 17.16 9.09 -8.76
N HIS A 101 16.65 10.11 -8.06
CA HIS A 101 16.69 10.20 -6.59
C HIS A 101 15.28 10.26 -6.00
N VAL A 102 15.19 10.04 -4.70
CA VAL A 102 13.95 10.20 -3.91
C VAL A 102 14.07 11.40 -2.98
N VAL A 103 12.93 12.00 -2.68
CA VAL A 103 12.81 13.10 -1.72
C VAL A 103 12.37 12.55 -0.36
N GLY A 104 13.05 12.95 0.70
CA GLY A 104 12.68 12.57 2.07
C GLY A 104 13.04 11.13 2.44
N GLU A 105 12.41 10.65 3.50
CA GLU A 105 12.62 9.30 4.01
C GLU A 105 11.85 8.26 3.20
N ILE A 106 12.48 7.09 3.00
CA ILE A 106 11.87 5.96 2.29
C ILE A 106 10.91 5.23 3.22
N VAL A 107 9.69 5.02 2.74
CA VAL A 107 8.65 4.26 3.44
C VAL A 107 8.98 2.77 3.38
N ASP A 108 9.60 2.28 4.42
CA ASP A 108 9.88 0.85 4.66
C ASP A 108 8.84 0.23 5.61
N GLY A 109 9.10 -1.00 6.08
CA GLY A 109 8.18 -1.70 6.96
C GLY A 109 8.00 -1.04 8.34
N GLU A 110 9.08 -0.56 8.95
CA GLU A 110 9.01 0.15 10.24
C GLU A 110 8.29 1.49 10.10
N MET A 111 8.57 2.22 9.04
CA MET A 111 7.87 3.46 8.74
C MET A 111 6.37 3.24 8.54
N LYS A 112 5.93 2.14 7.88
CA LYS A 112 4.50 1.81 7.76
C LYS A 112 3.85 1.58 9.12
N ALA A 113 4.52 0.87 10.01
CA ALA A 113 4.01 0.65 11.37
C ALA A 113 3.93 1.96 12.17
N GLU A 114 4.92 2.83 12.05
CA GLU A 114 4.91 4.15 12.70
C GLU A 114 3.79 5.04 12.12
N LEU A 115 3.61 5.05 10.82
CA LEU A 115 2.53 5.80 10.16
C LEU A 115 1.15 5.31 10.60
N LEU A 116 0.95 3.99 10.77
CA LEU A 116 -0.30 3.45 11.29
C LEU A 116 -0.57 3.95 12.72
N ARG A 117 0.43 3.98 13.61
CA ARG A 117 0.30 4.55 14.96
C ARG A 117 -0.08 6.03 14.91
N LYS A 118 0.64 6.82 14.11
CA LYS A 118 0.35 8.26 13.95
C LYS A 118 -1.05 8.53 13.42
N LEU A 119 -1.51 7.74 12.47
CA LEU A 119 -2.88 7.85 11.96
C LEU A 119 -3.92 7.47 13.01
N ALA A 120 -3.70 6.41 13.78
CA ALA A 120 -4.59 6.05 14.88
C ALA A 120 -4.69 7.16 15.93
N GLU A 121 -3.57 7.76 16.33
CA GLU A 121 -3.54 8.93 17.21
C GLU A 121 -4.28 10.12 16.61
N GLN A 122 -4.03 10.44 15.34
CA GLN A 122 -4.68 11.56 14.64
C GLN A 122 -6.21 11.40 14.56
N GLU A 123 -6.69 10.19 14.33
CA GLU A 123 -8.12 9.86 14.29
C GLU A 123 -8.71 9.59 15.68
N ASN A 124 -7.88 9.68 16.73
CA ASN A 124 -8.28 9.43 18.13
C ASN A 124 -8.92 8.05 18.33
N ILE A 125 -8.30 7.02 17.75
CA ILE A 125 -8.70 5.61 17.88
C ILE A 125 -7.54 4.77 18.44
N ALA A 126 -7.87 3.65 19.06
CA ALA A 126 -6.89 2.67 19.50
C ALA A 126 -6.37 1.82 18.32
N LEU A 127 -5.16 1.26 18.42
CA LEU A 127 -4.62 0.36 17.39
C LEU A 127 -5.49 -0.87 17.16
N GLU A 128 -6.17 -1.34 18.18
CA GLU A 128 -7.16 -2.45 18.12
C GLU A 128 -8.34 -2.14 17.19
N GLN A 129 -8.59 -0.86 16.89
CA GLN A 129 -9.64 -0.40 15.98
C GLN A 129 -9.12 -0.20 14.54
N THR A 130 -7.88 -0.60 14.27
CA THR A 130 -7.26 -0.47 12.93
C THR A 130 -7.29 -1.80 12.18
N ILE A 131 -7.34 -1.71 10.86
CA ILE A 131 -7.20 -2.82 9.93
C ILE A 131 -5.99 -2.53 9.06
N ALA A 132 -5.06 -3.47 8.98
CA ALA A 132 -3.90 -3.37 8.09
C ALA A 132 -3.89 -4.55 7.11
N VAL A 133 -3.75 -4.24 5.83
CA VAL A 133 -3.73 -5.22 4.73
C VAL A 133 -2.45 -5.07 3.93
N GLY A 134 -1.76 -6.16 3.66
CA GLY A 134 -0.52 -6.13 2.88
C GLY A 134 -0.16 -7.49 2.28
N ASP A 135 0.77 -7.53 1.35
CA ASP A 135 1.19 -8.71 0.59
C ASP A 135 2.67 -9.07 0.77
N GLY A 136 3.47 -8.12 1.26
CA GLY A 136 4.92 -8.23 1.35
C GLY A 136 5.47 -8.36 2.78
N ALA A 137 6.72 -8.82 2.88
CA ALA A 137 7.42 -8.89 4.16
C ALA A 137 7.57 -7.50 4.83
N ASN A 138 7.64 -6.46 4.02
CA ASN A 138 7.65 -5.07 4.48
C ASN A 138 6.30 -4.58 5.05
N ASP A 139 5.23 -5.35 4.93
CA ASP A 139 3.94 -5.04 5.56
C ASP A 139 3.78 -5.69 6.94
N LEU A 140 4.60 -6.69 7.26
CA LEU A 140 4.50 -7.45 8.51
C LEU A 140 4.57 -6.58 9.78
N PRO A 141 5.47 -5.57 9.89
CA PRO A 141 5.48 -4.70 11.07
C PRO A 141 4.14 -3.98 11.29
N MET A 142 3.52 -3.47 10.22
CA MET A 142 2.22 -2.82 10.26
C MET A 142 1.08 -3.81 10.56
N ILE A 143 1.08 -4.96 9.87
CA ILE A 143 0.09 -6.03 10.06
C ILE A 143 0.09 -6.55 11.49
N SER A 144 1.27 -6.66 12.11
CA SER A 144 1.42 -7.24 13.45
C SER A 144 0.89 -6.36 14.59
N ILE A 145 0.80 -5.04 14.38
CA ILE A 145 0.33 -4.09 15.41
C ILE A 145 -1.13 -3.66 15.23
N ALA A 146 -1.72 -3.94 14.08
CA ALA A 146 -3.12 -3.61 13.82
C ALA A 146 -4.07 -4.51 14.61
N GLY A 147 -5.26 -4.00 14.94
CA GLY A 147 -6.32 -4.80 15.55
C GLY A 147 -6.76 -5.97 14.65
N LEU A 148 -6.82 -5.74 13.32
CA LEU A 148 -6.99 -6.79 12.33
C LEU A 148 -5.88 -6.67 11.27
N GLY A 149 -4.89 -7.55 11.35
CA GLY A 149 -3.84 -7.68 10.35
C GLY A 149 -4.18 -8.78 9.34
N VAL A 150 -4.10 -8.47 8.04
CA VAL A 150 -4.49 -9.37 6.95
C VAL A 150 -3.39 -9.45 5.89
N ALA A 151 -2.93 -10.66 5.61
CA ALA A 151 -2.09 -10.97 4.47
C ALA A 151 -2.98 -11.21 3.22
N PHE A 152 -2.92 -10.31 2.23
CA PHE A 152 -3.72 -10.39 1.02
C PHE A 152 -2.87 -10.82 -0.18
N ASN A 153 -3.24 -11.95 -0.82
CA ASN A 153 -2.49 -12.52 -1.94
C ASN A 153 -0.97 -12.59 -1.68
N ALA A 154 -0.61 -12.80 -0.42
CA ALA A 154 0.74 -12.68 0.08
C ALA A 154 1.58 -13.95 -0.21
N LYS A 155 2.90 -13.76 -0.22
CA LYS A 155 3.86 -14.88 -0.26
C LYS A 155 3.68 -15.79 0.97
N PRO A 156 4.02 -17.10 0.86
CA PRO A 156 3.85 -18.06 1.96
C PRO A 156 4.42 -17.57 3.29
N VAL A 157 5.63 -17.04 3.29
CA VAL A 157 6.30 -16.51 4.49
C VAL A 157 5.53 -15.38 5.19
N VAL A 158 4.77 -14.59 4.44
CA VAL A 158 3.95 -13.50 4.99
C VAL A 158 2.64 -14.08 5.55
N ARG A 159 2.01 -15.01 4.82
CA ARG A 159 0.79 -15.70 5.27
C ARG A 159 0.99 -16.48 6.56
N GLU A 160 2.15 -17.12 6.73
CA GLU A 160 2.47 -17.88 7.95
C GLU A 160 2.63 -17.00 9.18
N LYS A 161 3.04 -15.73 9.00
CA LYS A 161 3.26 -14.77 10.09
C LYS A 161 2.06 -13.89 10.39
N ALA A 162 1.12 -13.76 9.46
CA ALA A 162 -0.11 -12.99 9.67
C ALA A 162 -1.18 -13.85 10.34
N ALA A 163 -1.96 -13.25 11.24
CA ALA A 163 -3.07 -13.93 11.90
C ALA A 163 -4.22 -14.29 10.95
N ASN A 164 -4.39 -13.50 9.88
CA ASN A 164 -5.44 -13.68 8.89
C ASN A 164 -4.86 -13.58 7.48
N ALA A 165 -5.42 -14.35 6.55
CA ALA A 165 -5.01 -14.31 5.14
C ALA A 165 -6.20 -14.45 4.20
N ILE A 166 -6.14 -13.71 3.08
CA ILE A 166 -7.07 -13.80 1.96
C ILE A 166 -6.25 -14.16 0.72
N SER A 167 -6.54 -15.29 0.06
CA SER A 167 -5.73 -15.80 -1.05
C SER A 167 -6.53 -16.32 -2.25
N SER A 168 -7.86 -16.39 -2.14
CA SER A 168 -8.71 -17.03 -3.15
C SER A 168 -9.87 -16.18 -3.65
N VAL A 169 -10.04 -14.99 -3.08
CA VAL A 169 -11.10 -14.02 -3.44
C VAL A 169 -10.48 -12.64 -3.62
N GLY A 170 -11.25 -11.67 -4.13
CA GLY A 170 -10.84 -10.29 -4.24
C GLY A 170 -10.64 -9.61 -2.88
N LEU A 171 -10.22 -8.35 -2.90
CA LEU A 171 -10.00 -7.57 -1.68
C LEU A 171 -11.30 -7.40 -0.88
N ASP A 172 -12.47 -7.50 -1.54
CA ASP A 172 -13.80 -7.52 -0.92
C ASP A 172 -14.00 -8.67 0.09
N GLY A 173 -13.20 -9.72 0.02
CA GLY A 173 -13.11 -10.73 1.08
C GLY A 173 -12.82 -10.15 2.47
N LEU A 174 -12.19 -8.96 2.55
CA LEU A 174 -11.99 -8.24 3.80
C LEU A 174 -13.31 -7.88 4.49
N LEU A 175 -14.35 -7.54 3.73
CA LEU A 175 -15.66 -7.18 4.29
C LEU A 175 -16.28 -8.31 5.10
N TYR A 176 -16.11 -9.55 4.63
CA TYR A 176 -16.60 -10.72 5.37
C TYR A 176 -15.81 -11.00 6.64
N LEU A 177 -14.49 -10.73 6.65
CA LEU A 177 -13.66 -10.86 7.85
C LEU A 177 -14.11 -9.91 8.98
N ILE A 178 -14.66 -8.75 8.64
CA ILE A 178 -15.18 -7.77 9.60
C ILE A 178 -16.68 -7.91 9.83
N GLY A 179 -17.32 -8.98 9.33
CA GLY A 179 -18.71 -9.32 9.59
C GLY A 179 -19.73 -8.56 8.75
N ILE A 180 -19.33 -7.93 7.65
CA ILE A 180 -20.26 -7.26 6.73
C ILE A 180 -20.79 -8.29 5.73
N HIS A 181 -22.10 -8.39 5.62
CA HIS A 181 -22.80 -9.34 4.74
C HIS A 181 -23.28 -8.68 3.43
N ASP A 182 -23.55 -9.50 2.42
CA ASP A 182 -23.98 -9.07 1.08
C ASP A 182 -25.16 -8.09 1.07
N ARG A 183 -26.09 -8.23 2.00
CA ARG A 183 -27.25 -7.35 2.13
C ARG A 183 -26.87 -5.92 2.52
N GLU A 184 -25.82 -5.77 3.34
CA GLU A 184 -25.30 -4.48 3.79
C GLU A 184 -24.49 -3.81 2.69
N ILE A 185 -23.67 -4.58 1.98
CA ILE A 185 -22.90 -4.13 0.81
C ILE A 185 -23.83 -3.54 -0.26
N LYS A 186 -24.98 -4.20 -0.54
CA LYS A 186 -25.95 -3.75 -1.55
C LYS A 186 -26.69 -2.45 -1.18
N GLN A 187 -26.78 -2.10 0.10
CA GLN A 187 -27.39 -0.85 0.54
C GLN A 187 -26.48 0.35 0.30
N GLU A 188 -25.18 0.20 0.46
CA GLU A 188 -24.18 1.26 0.30
C GLU A 188 -23.82 1.53 -1.18
N VAL A 189 -24.18 0.63 -2.10
CA VAL A 189 -23.85 0.75 -3.54
C VAL A 189 -24.96 1.46 -4.34
N LYS A 190 -26.14 1.70 -3.75
CA LYS A 190 -27.22 2.49 -4.36
C LYS A 190 -27.04 3.98 -4.09
#